data_7c5244ff98f33fa4d0738a6e52ebcc3b
#
_entry.id   7c5244ff98f33fa4d0738a6e52ebcc3b
#
_cell.length_a   1.000
_cell.length_b   1.000
_cell.length_c   1.000
_cell.angle_alpha   90.00
_cell.angle_beta   90.00
_cell.angle_gamma   90.00
#
_symmetry.space_group_name_H-M   'P 1'
#
loop_
_entity.id
_entity.type
_entity.pdbx_description
1 polymer ?
#
loop_
_entity_poly.entity_id
_entity_poly.type
_entity_poly.pdbx_seq_one_letter_code
_entity_poly.pdbx_strand_id
1 'polypeptide(L)'
;GNYVYMQGNRLKGGELWALRGYLISKLLWDPYIDFEATKNEFLELYYGAAAPYINEYINTLDKYYKEAHAEGEYLNMYAVPAEQSWTQPDKMLEYIAIMDKALAAVEGDEELTSRVEEEKMGLVYCYMFQVGKKDRQEYIDFFKRVADEHGITSVAGLDNWVRPITVEIFYE
;
A
#
# COMPACT_ATOMS: atom_id res chain seq x y z
N GLY A 1 7.91 -29.31 8.88
CA GLY A 1 6.55 -29.44 8.33
C GLY A 1 6.62 -29.75 6.85
N ASN A 2 5.57 -30.37 6.32
CA ASN A 2 5.50 -30.75 4.91
C ASN A 2 4.71 -29.77 4.05
N TYR A 3 4.11 -28.74 4.69
CA TYR A 3 3.23 -27.79 4.01
C TYR A 3 3.42 -26.39 4.58
N VAL A 4 3.36 -25.38 3.71
CA VAL A 4 3.35 -23.96 4.06
C VAL A 4 2.08 -23.34 3.46
N TYR A 5 1.34 -22.61 4.28
CA TYR A 5 0.23 -21.79 3.84
C TYR A 5 0.62 -20.32 4.01
N MET A 6 0.44 -19.55 2.96
CA MET A 6 0.64 -18.09 3.00
C MET A 6 -0.62 -17.41 2.47
N GLN A 7 -1.05 -16.38 3.15
CA GLN A 7 -2.18 -15.56 2.74
C GLN A 7 -1.68 -14.20 2.28
N GLY A 8 -1.93 -13.87 1.03
CA GLY A 8 -1.67 -12.56 0.44
C GLY A 8 -2.90 -11.65 0.47
N ASN A 9 -2.75 -10.45 -0.05
CA ASN A 9 -3.87 -9.55 -0.30
C ASN A 9 -4.82 -10.17 -1.32
N ARG A 10 -6.10 -10.15 -1.03
CA ARG A 10 -7.14 -10.72 -1.92
C ARG A 10 -7.70 -9.71 -2.90
N LEU A 11 -7.55 -8.42 -2.60
CA LEU A 11 -8.14 -7.35 -3.37
C LEU A 11 -7.07 -6.49 -4.04
N LYS A 12 -7.38 -6.10 -5.28
CA LYS A 12 -6.75 -5.00 -5.99
C LYS A 12 -6.94 -3.72 -5.15
N GLY A 13 -5.90 -2.91 -5.00
CA GLY A 13 -5.94 -1.71 -4.15
C GLY A 13 -5.49 -1.93 -2.69
N GLY A 14 -5.11 -3.16 -2.31
CA GLY A 14 -4.34 -3.37 -1.09
C GLY A 14 -2.88 -2.94 -1.30
N GLU A 15 -2.28 -2.28 -0.31
CA GLU A 15 -0.89 -1.81 -0.37
C GLU A 15 0.08 -2.87 -0.88
N LEU A 16 0.85 -2.54 -1.92
CA LEU A 16 1.86 -3.41 -2.55
C LEU A 16 1.33 -4.82 -2.90
N TRP A 17 0.04 -4.92 -3.25
CA TRP A 17 -0.62 -6.22 -3.45
C TRP A 17 0.07 -7.07 -4.52
N ALA A 18 0.50 -6.45 -5.63
CA ALA A 18 1.17 -7.14 -6.73
C ALA A 18 2.57 -7.63 -6.31
N LEU A 19 3.36 -6.77 -5.66
CA LEU A 19 4.68 -7.14 -5.12
C LEU A 19 4.57 -8.26 -4.09
N ARG A 20 3.63 -8.16 -3.16
CA ARG A 20 3.41 -9.22 -2.14
C ARG A 20 3.02 -10.54 -2.78
N GLY A 21 2.11 -10.54 -3.75
CA GLY A 21 1.71 -11.73 -4.49
C GLY A 21 2.88 -12.37 -5.23
N TYR A 22 3.71 -11.56 -5.90
CA TYR A 22 4.90 -12.00 -6.58
C TYR A 22 5.92 -12.64 -5.63
N LEU A 23 6.30 -11.94 -4.57
CA LEU A 23 7.29 -12.44 -3.61
C LEU A 23 6.82 -13.70 -2.87
N ILE A 24 5.54 -13.75 -2.47
CA ILE A 24 4.95 -14.95 -1.86
C ILE A 24 5.05 -16.14 -2.81
N SER A 25 4.72 -15.96 -4.09
CA SER A 25 4.76 -17.02 -5.08
C SER A 25 6.19 -17.53 -5.31
N LYS A 26 7.17 -16.63 -5.38
CA LYS A 26 8.60 -16.98 -5.53
C LYS A 26 9.12 -17.74 -4.31
N LEU A 27 8.84 -17.27 -3.09
CA LEU A 27 9.27 -17.88 -1.85
C LEU A 27 8.61 -19.25 -1.58
N LEU A 28 7.35 -19.44 -2.01
CA LEU A 28 6.71 -20.75 -1.93
C LEU A 28 7.32 -21.77 -2.87
N TRP A 29 7.86 -21.32 -4.00
CA TRP A 29 8.54 -22.17 -4.96
C TRP A 29 9.98 -22.49 -4.53
N ASP A 30 10.73 -21.46 -4.16
CA ASP A 30 12.10 -21.55 -3.68
C ASP A 30 12.33 -20.62 -2.48
N PRO A 31 12.41 -21.15 -1.24
CA PRO A 31 12.59 -20.32 -0.05
C PRO A 31 14.03 -19.75 0.08
N TYR A 32 14.93 -20.10 -0.81
CA TYR A 32 16.34 -19.67 -0.79
C TYR A 32 16.66 -18.62 -1.87
N ILE A 33 15.65 -18.04 -2.51
CA ILE A 33 15.85 -16.94 -3.47
C ILE A 33 16.60 -15.77 -2.83
N ASP A 34 17.35 -15.02 -3.62
CA ASP A 34 17.82 -13.71 -3.22
C ASP A 34 16.59 -12.75 -3.17
N PHE A 35 16.12 -12.51 -1.96
CA PHE A 35 14.91 -11.71 -1.74
C PHE A 35 15.07 -10.29 -2.26
N GLU A 36 16.20 -9.64 -1.97
CA GLU A 36 16.43 -8.23 -2.39
C GLU A 36 16.56 -8.13 -3.91
N ALA A 37 17.31 -9.03 -4.54
CA ALA A 37 17.41 -9.05 -6.00
C ALA A 37 16.04 -9.30 -6.64
N THR A 38 15.26 -10.26 -6.11
CA THR A 38 13.92 -10.58 -6.61
C THR A 38 12.93 -9.43 -6.43
N LYS A 39 12.98 -8.73 -5.30
CA LYS A 39 12.19 -7.53 -5.04
C LYS A 39 12.54 -6.42 -6.05
N ASN A 40 13.81 -6.13 -6.21
CA ASN A 40 14.28 -5.07 -7.10
C ASN A 40 13.94 -5.35 -8.57
N GLU A 41 14.10 -6.61 -9.02
CA GLU A 41 13.66 -7.04 -10.35
C GLU A 41 12.17 -6.73 -10.57
N PHE A 42 11.32 -7.08 -9.61
CA PHE A 42 9.89 -6.78 -9.72
C PHE A 42 9.63 -5.28 -9.79
N LEU A 43 10.26 -4.49 -8.89
CA LEU A 43 10.05 -3.05 -8.86
C LEU A 43 10.43 -2.39 -10.18
N GLU A 44 11.58 -2.74 -10.76
CA GLU A 44 12.04 -2.23 -12.04
C GLU A 44 11.11 -2.59 -13.19
N LEU A 45 10.67 -3.85 -13.27
CA LEU A 45 9.82 -4.33 -14.35
C LEU A 45 8.37 -3.85 -14.24
N TYR A 46 7.86 -3.70 -13.01
CA TYR A 46 6.45 -3.38 -12.78
C TYR A 46 6.19 -1.88 -12.67
N TYR A 47 7.10 -1.11 -12.03
CA TYR A 47 6.93 0.33 -11.81
C TYR A 47 7.84 1.21 -12.67
N GLY A 48 8.78 0.63 -13.42
CA GLY A 48 9.65 1.36 -14.34
C GLY A 48 10.38 2.51 -13.65
N ALA A 49 10.22 3.74 -14.17
CA ALA A 49 10.87 4.93 -13.62
C ALA A 49 10.41 5.29 -12.20
N ALA A 50 9.27 4.79 -11.73
CA ALA A 50 8.80 4.96 -10.36
C ALA A 50 9.47 4.00 -9.36
N ALA A 51 10.13 2.93 -9.81
CA ALA A 51 10.72 1.90 -8.95
C ALA A 51 11.60 2.43 -7.82
N PRO A 52 12.50 3.42 -8.01
CA PRO A 52 13.32 3.97 -6.94
C PRO A 52 12.47 4.59 -5.81
N TYR A 53 11.36 5.23 -6.14
CA TYR A 53 10.46 5.87 -5.17
C TYR A 53 9.60 4.85 -4.44
N ILE A 54 9.13 3.82 -5.12
CA ILE A 54 8.43 2.70 -4.44
C ILE A 54 9.39 2.01 -3.45
N ASN A 55 10.64 1.82 -3.83
CA ASN A 55 11.65 1.28 -2.91
C ASN A 55 11.98 2.24 -1.75
N GLU A 56 12.03 3.58 -2.00
CA GLU A 56 12.15 4.61 -0.96
C GLU A 56 11.01 4.49 0.06
N TYR A 57 9.78 4.35 -0.42
CA TYR A 57 8.61 4.14 0.43
C TYR A 57 8.75 2.88 1.31
N ILE A 58 9.08 1.74 0.71
CA ILE A 58 9.25 0.47 1.42
C ILE A 58 10.31 0.59 2.52
N ASN A 59 11.45 1.19 2.20
CA ASN A 59 12.54 1.38 3.14
C ASN A 59 12.19 2.37 4.26
N THR A 60 11.41 3.41 3.96
CA THR A 60 10.95 4.40 4.95
C THR A 60 9.96 3.76 5.92
N LEU A 61 9.02 2.97 5.41
CA LEU A 61 8.07 2.21 6.22
C LEU A 61 8.79 1.20 7.13
N ASP A 62 9.71 0.42 6.58
CA ASP A 62 10.52 -0.54 7.33
C ASP A 62 11.35 0.12 8.43
N LYS A 63 11.93 1.29 8.15
CA LYS A 63 12.66 2.09 9.13
C LYS A 63 11.77 2.45 10.32
N TYR A 64 10.61 3.04 10.08
CA TYR A 64 9.69 3.45 11.15
C TYR A 64 9.13 2.26 11.91
N TYR A 65 8.85 1.16 11.23
CA TYR A 65 8.46 -0.08 11.90
C TYR A 65 9.56 -0.60 12.83
N LYS A 66 10.82 -0.63 12.38
CA LYS A 66 11.96 -1.07 13.20
C LYS A 66 12.20 -0.17 14.41
N GLU A 67 12.07 1.16 14.24
CA GLU A 67 12.16 2.11 15.35
C GLU A 67 11.07 1.84 16.38
N ALA A 68 9.81 1.70 15.98
CA ALA A 68 8.70 1.38 16.87
C ALA A 68 8.87 0.03 17.55
N HIS A 69 9.32 -0.99 16.81
CA HIS A 69 9.57 -2.31 17.35
C HIS A 69 10.68 -2.30 18.42
N ALA A 70 11.73 -1.50 18.23
CA ALA A 70 12.78 -1.32 19.24
C ALA A 70 12.27 -0.67 20.52
N GLU A 71 11.19 0.10 20.47
CA GLU A 71 10.48 0.70 21.61
C GLU A 71 9.42 -0.23 22.21
N GLY A 72 9.28 -1.46 21.67
CA GLY A 72 8.36 -2.48 22.19
C GLY A 72 6.98 -2.51 21.51
N GLU A 73 6.78 -1.77 20.44
CA GLU A 73 5.57 -1.84 19.63
C GLU A 73 5.63 -3.04 18.69
N TYR A 74 4.53 -3.77 18.57
CA TYR A 74 4.44 -4.95 17.71
C TYR A 74 3.36 -4.78 16.65
N LEU A 75 3.60 -5.37 15.49
CA LEU A 75 2.60 -5.43 14.42
C LEU A 75 1.33 -6.12 14.92
N ASN A 76 0.24 -5.38 14.89
CA ASN A 76 -1.09 -5.90 15.17
C ASN A 76 -1.93 -5.87 13.89
N MET A 77 -2.16 -7.02 13.29
CA MET A 77 -2.93 -7.14 12.05
C MET A 77 -4.41 -6.74 12.16
N TYR A 78 -4.89 -6.54 13.39
CA TYR A 78 -6.26 -6.07 13.67
C TYR A 78 -6.30 -4.60 14.11
N ALA A 79 -5.16 -3.95 14.25
CA ALA A 79 -5.11 -2.54 14.60
C ALA A 79 -5.65 -1.67 13.48
N VAL A 80 -6.35 -0.61 13.85
CA VAL A 80 -6.65 0.46 12.89
C VAL A 80 -5.41 1.34 12.68
N PRO A 81 -5.28 2.04 11.53
CA PRO A 81 -4.10 2.83 11.23
C PRO A 81 -3.66 3.79 12.35
N ALA A 82 -4.61 4.46 13.02
CA ALA A 82 -4.33 5.39 14.10
C ALA A 82 -3.67 4.77 15.36
N GLU A 83 -3.65 3.46 15.48
CA GLU A 83 -3.13 2.75 16.67
C GLU A 83 -1.64 2.41 16.55
N GLN A 84 -1.03 2.58 15.37
CA GLN A 84 0.36 2.21 15.13
C GLN A 84 1.21 3.45 14.84
N SER A 85 2.39 3.56 15.45
CA SER A 85 3.22 4.76 15.37
C SER A 85 3.73 5.05 13.95
N TRP A 86 4.00 4.00 13.16
CA TRP A 86 4.44 4.14 11.75
C TRP A 86 3.31 4.46 10.76
N THR A 87 2.07 4.52 11.22
CA THR A 87 0.91 4.89 10.41
C THR A 87 0.23 6.18 10.88
N GLN A 88 0.90 6.98 11.73
CA GLN A 88 0.38 8.29 12.16
C GLN A 88 0.27 9.28 11.00
N PRO A 89 -0.58 10.32 11.10
CA PRO A 89 -0.85 11.23 9.99
C PRO A 89 0.38 11.88 9.35
N ASP A 90 1.39 12.25 10.15
CA ASP A 90 2.64 12.81 9.68
C ASP A 90 3.43 11.82 8.83
N LYS A 91 3.45 10.54 9.23
CA LYS A 91 4.10 9.47 8.45
C LYS A 91 3.33 9.18 7.16
N MET A 92 1.99 9.16 7.24
CA MET A 92 1.16 8.98 6.05
C MET A 92 1.41 10.08 5.01
N LEU A 93 1.53 11.33 5.43
CA LEU A 93 1.87 12.44 4.52
C LEU A 93 3.26 12.30 3.90
N GLU A 94 4.25 11.80 4.65
CA GLU A 94 5.57 11.51 4.11
C GLU A 94 5.52 10.41 3.05
N TYR A 95 4.80 9.31 3.30
CA TYR A 95 4.62 8.24 2.32
C TYR A 95 3.85 8.72 1.07
N ILE A 96 2.80 9.51 1.24
CA ILE A 96 2.06 10.12 0.13
C ILE A 96 2.98 11.02 -0.71
N ALA A 97 3.83 11.82 -0.06
CA ALA A 97 4.77 12.67 -0.77
C ALA A 97 5.84 11.88 -1.57
N ILE A 98 6.23 10.70 -1.09
CA ILE A 98 7.10 9.78 -1.85
C ILE A 98 6.34 9.25 -3.09
N MET A 99 5.06 8.89 -2.94
CA MET A 99 4.24 8.46 -4.08
C MET A 99 4.01 9.59 -5.09
N ASP A 100 3.93 10.85 -4.65
CA ASP A 100 3.84 12.00 -5.56
C ASP A 100 5.10 12.14 -6.42
N LYS A 101 6.28 11.89 -5.87
CA LYS A 101 7.53 11.81 -6.65
C LYS A 101 7.51 10.64 -7.64
N ALA A 102 6.96 9.48 -7.22
CA ALA A 102 6.81 8.32 -8.07
C ALA A 102 5.90 8.63 -9.27
N LEU A 103 4.75 9.29 -9.04
CA LEU A 103 3.83 9.73 -10.08
C LEU A 103 4.50 10.71 -11.06
N ALA A 104 5.24 11.69 -10.54
CA ALA A 104 5.98 12.63 -11.37
C ALA A 104 7.03 11.95 -12.26
N ALA A 105 7.65 10.88 -11.79
CA ALA A 105 8.64 10.13 -12.55
C ALA A 105 8.07 9.32 -13.72
N VAL A 106 6.77 9.03 -13.69
CA VAL A 106 6.05 8.26 -14.73
C VAL A 106 5.04 9.11 -15.50
N GLU A 107 5.11 10.44 -15.38
CA GLU A 107 4.22 11.36 -16.09
C GLU A 107 4.25 11.09 -17.60
N GLY A 108 3.07 10.89 -18.17
CA GLY A 108 2.89 10.57 -19.59
C GLY A 108 2.89 9.09 -19.92
N ASP A 109 3.16 8.20 -18.98
CA ASP A 109 2.95 6.76 -19.12
C ASP A 109 1.70 6.35 -18.34
N GLU A 110 0.59 6.13 -19.06
CA GLU A 110 -0.72 5.83 -18.47
C GLU A 110 -0.70 4.53 -17.64
N GLU A 111 0.02 3.52 -18.10
CA GLU A 111 0.08 2.22 -17.40
C GLU A 111 0.86 2.32 -16.10
N LEU A 112 2.03 2.94 -16.10
CA LEU A 112 2.84 3.13 -14.91
C LEU A 112 2.18 4.09 -13.92
N THR A 113 1.56 5.17 -14.41
CA THR A 113 0.77 6.11 -13.59
C THR A 113 -0.34 5.37 -12.86
N SER A 114 -1.12 4.56 -13.57
CA SER A 114 -2.19 3.75 -13.01
C SER A 114 -1.70 2.84 -11.88
N ARG A 115 -0.57 2.15 -12.06
CA ARG A 115 0.01 1.28 -11.04
C ARG A 115 0.45 2.03 -9.79
N VAL A 116 1.05 3.20 -9.93
CA VAL A 116 1.47 4.04 -8.80
C VAL A 116 0.27 4.66 -8.08
N GLU A 117 -0.77 5.06 -8.80
CA GLU A 117 -2.02 5.56 -8.20
C GLU A 117 -2.72 4.51 -7.35
N GLU A 118 -2.72 3.25 -7.77
CA GLU A 118 -3.24 2.13 -6.95
C GLU A 118 -2.50 2.03 -5.61
N GLU A 119 -1.17 2.16 -5.59
CA GLU A 119 -0.40 2.12 -4.35
C GLU A 119 -0.67 3.35 -3.47
N LYS A 120 -0.69 4.55 -4.05
CA LYS A 120 -1.00 5.80 -3.33
C LYS A 120 -2.40 5.76 -2.73
N MET A 121 -3.35 5.14 -3.40
CA MET A 121 -4.75 5.06 -2.93
C MET A 121 -4.87 4.43 -1.54
N GLY A 122 -4.13 3.36 -1.24
CA GLY A 122 -4.13 2.71 0.07
C GLY A 122 -3.62 3.65 1.18
N LEU A 123 -2.60 4.45 0.89
CA LEU A 123 -2.04 5.41 1.84
C LEU A 123 -3.00 6.57 2.09
N VAL A 124 -3.61 7.10 1.04
CA VAL A 124 -4.64 8.14 1.11
C VAL A 124 -5.83 7.67 1.95
N TYR A 125 -6.27 6.43 1.74
CA TYR A 125 -7.32 5.81 2.55
C TYR A 125 -6.96 5.82 4.04
N CYS A 126 -5.78 5.33 4.42
CA CYS A 126 -5.32 5.31 5.80
C CYS A 126 -5.24 6.71 6.41
N TYR A 127 -4.78 7.70 5.64
CA TYR A 127 -4.69 9.09 6.08
C TYR A 127 -6.06 9.71 6.34
N MET A 128 -7.01 9.51 5.43
CA MET A 128 -8.35 10.09 5.54
C MET A 128 -9.12 9.69 6.80
N PHE A 129 -8.85 8.50 7.35
CA PHE A 129 -9.46 8.08 8.62
C PHE A 129 -8.96 8.82 9.84
N GLN A 130 -7.81 9.45 9.74
CA GLN A 130 -7.11 10.04 10.88
C GLN A 130 -7.25 11.55 10.95
N VAL A 131 -7.79 12.19 9.90
CA VAL A 131 -7.87 13.65 9.78
C VAL A 131 -9.29 14.16 9.67
N GLY A 132 -9.50 15.43 10.00
CA GLY A 132 -10.81 16.08 9.94
C GLY A 132 -11.36 16.26 8.52
N LYS A 133 -12.69 16.40 8.40
CA LYS A 133 -13.38 16.51 7.09
C LYS A 133 -12.84 17.64 6.20
N LYS A 134 -12.36 18.74 6.78
CA LYS A 134 -11.86 19.88 6.01
C LYS A 134 -10.53 19.61 5.33
N ASP A 135 -9.72 18.75 5.92
CA ASP A 135 -8.33 18.53 5.51
C ASP A 135 -8.20 17.32 4.58
N ARG A 136 -9.33 16.71 4.19
CA ARG A 136 -9.33 15.47 3.42
C ARG A 136 -10.03 15.55 2.06
N GLN A 137 -10.58 16.72 1.65
CA GLN A 137 -11.39 16.77 0.43
C GLN A 137 -10.60 16.39 -0.83
N GLU A 138 -9.39 16.90 -0.99
CA GLU A 138 -8.54 16.55 -2.14
C GLU A 138 -8.18 15.05 -2.18
N TYR A 139 -8.00 14.43 -1.01
CA TYR A 139 -7.74 13.00 -0.89
C TYR A 139 -8.96 12.16 -1.21
N ILE A 140 -10.16 12.62 -0.82
CA ILE A 140 -11.42 11.98 -1.19
C ILE A 140 -11.60 12.02 -2.71
N ASP A 141 -11.35 13.14 -3.35
CA ASP A 141 -11.52 13.30 -4.79
C ASP A 141 -10.52 12.42 -5.56
N PHE A 142 -9.26 12.37 -5.11
CA PHE A 142 -8.25 11.44 -5.63
C PHE A 142 -8.70 9.99 -5.48
N PHE A 143 -9.10 9.60 -4.25
CA PHE A 143 -9.50 8.23 -3.95
C PHE A 143 -10.69 7.76 -4.79
N LYS A 144 -11.71 8.62 -4.94
CA LYS A 144 -12.89 8.34 -5.78
C LYS A 144 -12.50 8.11 -7.23
N ARG A 145 -11.71 9.03 -7.79
CA ARG A 145 -11.28 8.93 -9.19
C ARG A 145 -10.54 7.62 -9.43
N VAL A 146 -9.55 7.31 -8.62
CA VAL A 146 -8.74 6.07 -8.78
C VAL A 146 -9.60 4.83 -8.57
N ALA A 147 -10.48 4.82 -7.56
CA ALA A 147 -11.37 3.68 -7.33
C ALA A 147 -12.31 3.42 -8.52
N ASP A 148 -12.87 4.47 -9.11
CA ASP A 148 -13.77 4.37 -10.27
C ASP A 148 -13.01 3.90 -11.52
N GLU A 149 -11.85 4.49 -11.82
CA GLU A 149 -11.02 4.15 -12.98
C GLU A 149 -10.54 2.69 -12.94
N HIS A 150 -10.25 2.17 -11.75
CA HIS A 150 -9.77 0.80 -11.55
C HIS A 150 -10.86 -0.23 -11.20
N GLY A 151 -12.12 0.22 -11.08
CA GLY A 151 -13.23 -0.64 -10.69
C GLY A 151 -13.08 -1.20 -9.26
N ILE A 152 -12.44 -0.45 -8.36
CA ILE A 152 -12.21 -0.86 -6.98
C ILE A 152 -13.45 -0.52 -6.17
N THR A 153 -14.18 -1.54 -5.76
CA THR A 153 -15.43 -1.39 -5.00
C THR A 153 -15.26 -1.61 -3.50
N SER A 154 -14.10 -2.12 -3.08
CA SER A 154 -13.80 -2.40 -1.67
C SER A 154 -12.30 -2.29 -1.41
N VAL A 155 -11.92 -1.66 -0.32
CA VAL A 155 -10.52 -1.49 0.12
C VAL A 155 -10.18 -2.38 1.32
N ALA A 156 -11.15 -2.96 1.98
CA ALA A 156 -10.95 -3.88 3.11
C ALA A 156 -11.24 -5.32 2.67
N GLY A 157 -10.20 -6.09 2.47
CA GLY A 157 -10.20 -7.40 1.84
C GLY A 157 -10.52 -8.58 2.74
N LEU A 158 -11.45 -8.45 3.67
CA LEU A 158 -11.99 -9.61 4.37
C LEU A 158 -13.38 -9.92 3.83
N ASP A 159 -13.46 -11.00 3.06
CA ASP A 159 -14.72 -11.55 2.59
C ASP A 159 -15.75 -11.69 3.73
N ASN A 160 -16.97 -11.26 3.47
CA ASN A 160 -18.23 -11.65 4.11
C ASN A 160 -18.37 -11.54 5.65
N TRP A 161 -17.31 -11.42 6.41
CA TRP A 161 -17.32 -11.36 7.89
C TRP A 161 -17.24 -9.95 8.45
N VAL A 162 -16.67 -9.03 7.70
CA VAL A 162 -16.68 -7.59 7.99
C VAL A 162 -17.34 -6.93 6.79
N ARG A 163 -18.33 -6.06 7.01
CA ARG A 163 -18.94 -5.29 5.91
C ARG A 163 -17.82 -4.68 5.09
N PRO A 164 -17.79 -4.91 3.76
CA PRO A 164 -16.83 -4.22 2.93
C PRO A 164 -16.98 -2.72 3.23
N ILE A 165 -15.89 -2.06 3.55
CA ILE A 165 -15.89 -0.60 3.60
C ILE A 165 -16.00 -0.21 2.14
N THR A 166 -17.23 0.03 1.72
CA THR A 166 -17.51 0.48 0.37
C THR A 166 -17.01 1.91 0.25
N VAL A 167 -16.53 2.27 -0.92
CA VAL A 167 -16.12 3.64 -1.23
C VAL A 167 -17.22 4.66 -0.85
N GLU A 168 -18.48 4.24 -0.87
CA GLU A 168 -19.66 5.04 -0.51
C GLU A 168 -19.66 5.58 0.94
N ILE A 169 -18.98 4.94 1.89
CA ILE A 169 -18.91 5.42 3.29
C ILE A 169 -18.18 6.76 3.41
N PHE A 170 -17.38 7.13 2.40
CA PHE A 170 -16.68 8.43 2.38
C PHE A 170 -17.51 9.57 1.80
N TYR A 171 -18.73 9.31 1.33
CA TYR A 171 -19.59 10.29 0.66
C TYR A 171 -20.50 11.07 1.64
N GLU A 172 -20.60 10.59 2.90
CA GLU A 172 -21.34 11.24 3.98
C GLU A 172 -20.42 12.02 4.95
#